data_c96f5a2ca3e8dd73ca240a29d8da0d9f
#
_entry.id   c96f5a2ca3e8dd73ca240a29d8da0d9f
#
_cell.length_a   1.000
_cell.length_b   1.000
_cell.length_c   1.000
_cell.angle_alpha   90.00
_cell.angle_beta   90.00
_cell.angle_gamma   90.00
#
_symmetry.space_group_name_H-M   'P 1'
#
loop_
_entity.id
_entity.type
_entity.pdbx_description
1 polymer ?
#
loop_
_entity_poly.entity_id
_entity_poly.type
_entity_poly.pdbx_seq_one_letter_code
_entity_poly.pdbx_strand_id
1 'polypeptide(L)'
;MLFRLPIVKFFNRILSRITVTVVLVALQLAWLAWVFFALTTGTARVWVTGVLNGLSLLIILYLVRKDENSAYKVGWIALIGLLPLLGGALYLAFGNKRPSRRLRSKMQAVEQAHRTDRAQQPGQTAGLCDENRGVSRYLTQYGCYPAWQNTTARYFSCGEAMYPALLADLEKAEKSIFLEFFIVSQGKMWQGVEDILRRKAAQGVDVRLIYDDFGSLLGLPKDFVVRMERAHIRCIPFNPVVPLLSLVMNHRDHRKIVVIDGKVAYTGGINLADEYINAITRFGYWKDAGLRIEGAAVWNFTVSFLDFWNAFRPFERDYSAFRPQLAVLPDSDGVVQPYADSPLDEEPVAETVYLDILAQSQQYVYFYTPYLAIGEEMLDALRNAAKRGVDVRLVLPGIPDKKLVFRLSRSYYLPLLRAGVRIYEYTPGFLHAKCCVSDDRAAVVGSINMDYRSMFLHFECGVLLLQNSQVLALRDDVRRTLPQCREVQCADCRTGLAGTVLDSVLRLLSPLM
;
A
#
# COMPACT_ATOMS: atom_id res chain seq x y z
N MET A 1 30.18 -26.94 -25.35
CA MET A 1 28.77 -27.10 -24.89
C MET A 1 28.77 -27.24 -23.36
N LEU A 2 29.14 -26.19 -22.66
CA LEU A 2 29.33 -26.16 -21.20
C LEU A 2 28.75 -24.84 -20.65
N PHE A 3 27.94 -24.95 -19.58
CA PHE A 3 27.48 -23.89 -18.69
C PHE A 3 26.40 -22.93 -19.20
N ARG A 4 25.15 -23.38 -19.12
CA ARG A 4 24.00 -22.49 -18.88
C ARG A 4 23.30 -22.91 -17.59
N LEU A 5 23.96 -22.68 -16.45
CA LEU A 5 23.35 -22.84 -15.14
C LEU A 5 22.26 -21.75 -14.96
N PRO A 6 21.11 -22.08 -14.38
CA PRO A 6 20.02 -21.13 -14.13
C PRO A 6 20.45 -19.94 -13.24
N ILE A 7 21.45 -20.13 -12.39
CA ILE A 7 22.05 -19.10 -11.53
C ILE A 7 22.72 -17.99 -12.36
N VAL A 8 23.45 -18.31 -13.44
CA VAL A 8 24.10 -17.30 -14.30
C VAL A 8 23.05 -16.46 -15.05
N LYS A 9 21.93 -17.06 -15.46
CA LYS A 9 20.80 -16.32 -16.06
C LYS A 9 20.10 -15.43 -15.05
N PHE A 10 19.99 -15.85 -13.80
CA PHE A 10 19.40 -15.09 -12.70
C PHE A 10 20.26 -13.86 -12.36
N PHE A 11 21.58 -14.05 -12.17
CA PHE A 11 22.52 -12.95 -11.95
C PHE A 11 22.59 -11.96 -13.12
N ASN A 12 22.60 -12.42 -14.36
CA ASN A 12 22.57 -11.55 -15.53
C ASN A 12 21.27 -10.76 -15.66
N ARG A 13 20.16 -11.26 -15.11
CA ARG A 13 18.85 -10.57 -15.11
C ARG A 13 18.81 -9.44 -14.09
N ILE A 14 19.32 -9.66 -12.89
CA ILE A 14 19.41 -8.65 -11.82
C ILE A 14 20.50 -7.62 -12.17
N LEU A 15 21.70 -8.07 -12.52
CA LEU A 15 22.80 -7.20 -12.87
C LEU A 15 22.49 -6.32 -14.10
N SER A 16 21.81 -6.82 -15.14
CA SER A 16 21.56 -5.99 -16.33
C SER A 16 20.61 -4.81 -16.07
N ARG A 17 19.51 -4.98 -15.33
CA ARG A 17 18.56 -3.89 -15.05
C ARG A 17 19.02 -3.01 -13.90
N ILE A 18 19.38 -3.59 -12.77
CA ILE A 18 19.83 -2.84 -11.58
C ILE A 18 21.18 -2.16 -11.86
N THR A 19 22.14 -2.86 -12.48
CA THR A 19 23.46 -2.28 -12.78
C THR A 19 23.34 -1.11 -13.74
N VAL A 20 22.55 -1.22 -14.81
CA VAL A 20 22.33 -0.11 -15.75
C VAL A 20 21.68 1.06 -15.03
N THR A 21 20.67 0.82 -14.18
CA THR A 21 20.03 1.89 -13.39
C THR A 21 21.03 2.55 -12.44
N VAL A 22 21.78 1.77 -11.67
CA VAL A 22 22.82 2.27 -10.74
C VAL A 22 23.90 3.06 -11.48
N VAL A 23 24.40 2.56 -12.61
CA VAL A 23 25.40 3.24 -13.43
C VAL A 23 24.86 4.55 -13.99
N LEU A 24 23.61 4.58 -14.49
CA LEU A 24 22.99 5.81 -14.99
C LEU A 24 22.79 6.83 -13.87
N VAL A 25 22.37 6.39 -12.68
CA VAL A 25 22.29 7.26 -11.48
C VAL A 25 23.64 7.83 -11.12
N ALA A 26 24.68 6.96 -11.06
CA ALA A 26 26.03 7.38 -10.72
C ALA A 26 26.59 8.37 -11.76
N LEU A 27 26.37 8.14 -13.05
CA LEU A 27 26.75 9.06 -14.11
C LEU A 27 26.02 10.40 -14.03
N GLN A 28 24.72 10.39 -13.74
CA GLN A 28 23.95 11.62 -13.54
C GLN A 28 24.44 12.42 -12.33
N LEU A 29 24.71 11.74 -11.19
CA LEU A 29 25.26 12.38 -10.01
C LEU A 29 26.66 12.90 -10.23
N ALA A 30 27.54 12.14 -10.91
CA ALA A 30 28.86 12.58 -11.28
C ALA A 30 28.84 13.79 -12.22
N TRP A 31 27.93 13.80 -13.20
CA TRP A 31 27.74 14.95 -14.10
C TRP A 31 27.25 16.19 -13.35
N LEU A 32 26.25 16.03 -12.46
CA LEU A 32 25.77 17.13 -11.62
C LEU A 32 26.86 17.66 -10.69
N ALA A 33 27.65 16.78 -10.07
CA ALA A 33 28.79 17.16 -9.25
C ALA A 33 29.85 17.91 -10.07
N TRP A 34 30.20 17.41 -11.27
CA TRP A 34 31.15 18.07 -12.16
C TRP A 34 30.65 19.47 -12.57
N VAL A 35 29.40 19.61 -12.97
CA VAL A 35 28.80 20.93 -13.29
C VAL A 35 28.85 21.85 -12.07
N PHE A 36 28.53 21.35 -10.88
CA PHE A 36 28.64 22.11 -9.64
C PHE A 36 30.06 22.62 -9.40
N PHE A 37 31.08 21.75 -9.46
CA PHE A 37 32.47 22.14 -9.24
C PHE A 37 33.00 23.06 -10.36
N ALA A 38 32.66 22.80 -11.61
CA ALA A 38 33.07 23.63 -12.75
C ALA A 38 32.52 25.07 -12.66
N LEU A 39 31.27 25.22 -12.21
CA LEU A 39 30.63 26.53 -12.08
C LEU A 39 31.07 27.30 -10.81
N THR A 40 31.66 26.62 -9.81
CA THR A 40 32.06 27.24 -8.54
C THR A 40 33.54 27.65 -8.50
N THR A 41 34.30 27.46 -9.57
CA THR A 41 35.71 27.87 -9.69
C THR A 41 35.87 29.16 -10.51
N GLY A 42 36.73 30.07 -10.05
CA GLY A 42 37.11 31.30 -10.75
C GLY A 42 36.40 32.60 -10.30
N THR A 43 36.67 33.69 -11.01
CA THR A 43 36.15 35.04 -10.69
C THR A 43 34.65 35.22 -10.86
N ALA A 44 34.02 34.40 -11.70
CA ALA A 44 32.58 34.36 -11.89
C ALA A 44 31.82 33.74 -10.69
N ARG A 45 32.53 33.13 -9.75
CA ARG A 45 31.94 32.37 -8.62
C ARG A 45 30.89 33.17 -7.84
N VAL A 46 31.17 34.43 -7.54
CA VAL A 46 30.29 35.29 -6.70
C VAL A 46 28.93 35.49 -7.41
N TRP A 47 28.95 35.83 -8.68
CA TRP A 47 27.71 36.05 -9.47
C TRP A 47 26.94 34.76 -9.69
N VAL A 48 27.61 33.67 -10.06
CA VAL A 48 26.99 32.37 -10.28
C VAL A 48 26.37 31.87 -8.97
N THR A 49 27.09 31.95 -7.84
CA THR A 49 26.56 31.55 -6.53
C THR A 49 25.37 32.41 -6.11
N GLY A 50 25.42 33.74 -6.35
CA GLY A 50 24.31 34.64 -6.06
C GLY A 50 23.05 34.30 -6.85
N VAL A 51 23.18 34.06 -8.17
CA VAL A 51 22.06 33.65 -9.03
C VAL A 51 21.48 32.29 -8.60
N LEU A 52 22.35 31.30 -8.30
CA LEU A 52 21.91 29.98 -7.87
C LEU A 52 21.19 30.01 -6.52
N ASN A 53 21.69 30.81 -5.55
CA ASN A 53 21.01 31.01 -4.28
C ASN A 53 19.66 31.72 -4.47
N GLY A 54 19.58 32.71 -5.35
CA GLY A 54 18.31 33.35 -5.71
C GLY A 54 17.31 32.39 -6.32
N LEU A 55 17.74 31.54 -7.26
CA LEU A 55 16.90 30.50 -7.85
C LEU A 55 16.46 29.46 -6.81
N SER A 56 17.38 29.05 -5.92
CA SER A 56 17.06 28.12 -4.83
C SER A 56 16.03 28.72 -3.88
N LEU A 57 16.15 29.98 -3.53
CA LEU A 57 15.16 30.68 -2.71
C LEU A 57 13.78 30.69 -3.41
N LEU A 58 13.73 30.95 -4.70
CA LEU A 58 12.48 30.92 -5.48
C LEU A 58 11.85 29.51 -5.48
N ILE A 59 12.67 28.46 -5.63
CA ILE A 59 12.20 27.07 -5.54
C ILE A 59 11.67 26.77 -4.13
N ILE A 60 12.35 27.21 -3.08
CA ILE A 60 11.92 27.05 -1.68
C ILE A 60 10.58 27.78 -1.45
N LEU A 61 10.43 29.01 -1.90
CA LEU A 61 9.17 29.76 -1.79
C LEU A 61 8.04 29.07 -2.55
N TYR A 62 8.32 28.54 -3.73
CA TYR A 62 7.37 27.74 -4.50
C TYR A 62 6.97 26.47 -3.72
N LEU A 63 7.92 25.74 -3.10
CA LEU A 63 7.66 24.56 -2.28
C LEU A 63 6.79 24.87 -1.07
N VAL A 64 7.05 25.95 -0.37
CA VAL A 64 6.24 26.39 0.79
C VAL A 64 4.80 26.64 0.38
N ARG A 65 4.58 27.28 -0.77
CA ARG A 65 3.24 27.57 -1.28
C ARG A 65 2.48 26.33 -1.78
N LYS A 66 3.21 25.32 -2.26
CA LYS A 66 2.61 24.12 -2.85
C LYS A 66 1.77 23.35 -1.83
N ASP A 67 0.58 22.90 -2.21
CA ASP A 67 -0.24 22.05 -1.38
C ASP A 67 0.25 20.59 -1.47
N GLU A 68 1.15 20.24 -0.56
CA GLU A 68 1.76 18.91 -0.43
C GLU A 68 2.11 18.65 1.04
N ASN A 69 2.28 17.37 1.39
CA ASN A 69 2.67 16.96 2.74
C ASN A 69 3.94 17.68 3.23
N SER A 70 3.88 18.25 4.45
CA SER A 70 4.93 19.11 5.02
C SER A 70 6.26 18.38 5.17
N ALA A 71 6.27 17.11 5.53
CA ALA A 71 7.49 16.34 5.71
C ALA A 71 8.29 16.19 4.41
N TYR A 72 7.58 16.03 3.28
CA TYR A 72 8.21 16.00 1.97
C TYR A 72 8.83 17.35 1.58
N LYS A 73 8.14 18.46 1.87
CA LYS A 73 8.69 19.82 1.63
C LYS A 73 9.96 20.04 2.43
N VAL A 74 9.97 19.67 3.72
CA VAL A 74 11.12 19.85 4.62
C VAL A 74 12.35 19.13 4.08
N GLY A 75 12.22 17.89 3.61
CA GLY A 75 13.33 17.13 3.02
C GLY A 75 13.96 17.85 1.82
N TRP A 76 13.13 18.37 0.91
CA TRP A 76 13.62 19.11 -0.25
C TRP A 76 14.20 20.48 0.11
N ILE A 77 13.56 21.21 1.02
CA ILE A 77 14.06 22.52 1.50
C ILE A 77 15.44 22.35 2.15
N ALA A 78 15.62 21.32 2.97
CA ALA A 78 16.91 21.02 3.59
C ALA A 78 17.98 20.68 2.52
N LEU A 79 17.65 19.83 1.54
CA LEU A 79 18.58 19.48 0.46
C LEU A 79 18.96 20.68 -0.41
N ILE A 80 17.99 21.52 -0.78
CA ILE A 80 18.22 22.74 -1.57
C ILE A 80 19.01 23.78 -0.77
N GLY A 81 18.74 23.94 0.53
CA GLY A 81 19.46 24.86 1.40
C GLY A 81 20.92 24.46 1.61
N LEU A 82 21.20 23.15 1.75
CA LEU A 82 22.56 22.62 1.91
C LEU A 82 23.36 22.61 0.59
N LEU A 83 22.70 22.29 -0.53
CA LEU A 83 23.31 22.11 -1.85
C LEU A 83 22.49 22.86 -2.91
N PRO A 84 22.62 24.21 -3.01
CA PRO A 84 21.72 25.02 -3.84
C PRO A 84 21.63 24.57 -5.29
N LEU A 85 22.76 24.34 -5.97
CA LEU A 85 22.77 23.89 -7.36
C LEU A 85 22.26 22.44 -7.49
N LEU A 86 22.87 21.53 -6.73
CA LEU A 86 22.55 20.10 -6.82
C LEU A 86 21.14 19.81 -6.30
N GLY A 87 20.77 20.37 -5.13
CA GLY A 87 19.44 20.20 -4.54
C GLY A 87 18.34 20.78 -5.41
N GLY A 88 18.56 21.98 -5.97
CA GLY A 88 17.62 22.58 -6.91
C GLY A 88 17.45 21.76 -8.20
N ALA A 89 18.55 21.31 -8.80
CA ALA A 89 18.53 20.46 -9.99
C ALA A 89 17.84 19.10 -9.72
N LEU A 90 18.16 18.47 -8.59
CA LEU A 90 17.50 17.23 -8.17
C LEU A 90 16.01 17.44 -7.92
N TYR A 91 15.62 18.57 -7.31
CA TYR A 91 14.21 18.87 -7.11
C TYR A 91 13.48 19.06 -8.46
N LEU A 92 14.04 19.80 -9.41
CA LEU A 92 13.45 19.98 -10.73
C LEU A 92 13.35 18.66 -11.49
N ALA A 93 14.34 17.78 -11.36
CA ALA A 93 14.35 16.46 -11.99
C ALA A 93 13.42 15.46 -11.29
N PHE A 94 13.38 15.47 -9.97
CA PHE A 94 12.82 14.39 -9.14
C PHE A 94 11.79 14.86 -8.08
N GLY A 95 11.61 16.16 -7.87
CA GLY A 95 10.70 16.70 -6.85
C GLY A 95 9.22 16.62 -7.22
N ASN A 96 8.90 16.33 -8.47
CA ASN A 96 7.50 16.20 -8.88
C ASN A 96 7.01 14.76 -8.64
N LYS A 97 6.26 14.56 -7.55
CA LYS A 97 5.63 13.28 -7.23
C LYS A 97 4.47 12.91 -8.15
N ARG A 98 3.93 13.87 -8.89
CA ARG A 98 2.73 13.63 -9.68
C ARG A 98 3.02 12.57 -10.75
N PRO A 99 2.14 11.57 -10.88
CA PRO A 99 2.21 10.59 -11.96
C PRO A 99 2.23 11.28 -13.31
N SER A 100 2.65 10.56 -14.35
CA SER A 100 2.61 11.14 -15.70
C SER A 100 1.20 11.68 -16.00
N ARG A 101 1.11 12.87 -16.58
CA ARG A 101 -0.18 13.49 -16.98
C ARG A 101 -1.04 12.51 -17.78
N ARG A 102 -0.38 11.67 -18.58
CA ARG A 102 -1.05 10.65 -19.41
C ARG A 102 -1.71 9.56 -18.55
N LEU A 103 -1.07 9.06 -17.49
CA LEU A 103 -1.65 8.06 -16.60
C LEU A 103 -2.81 8.66 -15.82
N ARG A 104 -2.60 9.86 -15.23
CA ARG A 104 -3.64 10.56 -14.46
C ARG A 104 -4.89 10.83 -15.33
N SER A 105 -4.72 11.40 -16.54
CA SER A 105 -5.87 11.68 -17.41
C SER A 105 -6.62 10.43 -17.87
N LYS A 106 -5.91 9.32 -18.11
CA LYS A 106 -6.55 8.04 -18.45
C LYS A 106 -7.39 7.49 -17.30
N MET A 107 -6.82 7.44 -16.08
CA MET A 107 -7.52 6.97 -14.90
C MET A 107 -8.74 7.85 -14.60
N GLN A 108 -8.56 9.17 -14.56
CA GLN A 108 -9.65 10.11 -14.31
C GLN A 108 -10.78 10.01 -15.36
N ALA A 109 -10.43 9.80 -16.63
CA ALA A 109 -11.43 9.63 -17.68
C ALA A 109 -12.28 8.37 -17.49
N VAL A 110 -11.66 7.26 -17.08
CA VAL A 110 -12.37 6.00 -16.78
C VAL A 110 -13.23 6.16 -15.53
N GLU A 111 -12.66 6.68 -14.43
CA GLU A 111 -13.39 6.90 -13.17
C GLU A 111 -14.60 7.83 -13.36
N GLN A 112 -14.44 8.90 -14.16
CA GLN A 112 -15.55 9.82 -14.47
C GLN A 112 -16.63 9.13 -15.31
N ALA A 113 -16.26 8.30 -16.27
CA ALA A 113 -17.21 7.56 -17.11
C ALA A 113 -18.06 6.56 -16.29
N HIS A 114 -17.47 5.97 -15.24
CA HIS A 114 -18.11 4.96 -14.39
C HIS A 114 -18.49 5.47 -12.99
N ARG A 115 -18.55 6.80 -12.81
CA ARG A 115 -18.91 7.39 -11.51
C ARG A 115 -20.31 6.98 -11.02
N THR A 116 -21.25 6.80 -11.92
CA THR A 116 -22.63 6.37 -11.62
C THR A 116 -22.70 4.91 -11.16
N ASP A 117 -21.74 4.07 -11.57
CA ASP A 117 -21.66 2.66 -11.14
C ASP A 117 -21.36 2.51 -9.65
N ARG A 118 -20.76 3.56 -9.04
CA ARG A 118 -20.44 3.66 -7.61
C ARG A 118 -21.53 4.41 -6.81
N ALA A 119 -22.73 4.58 -7.36
CA ALA A 119 -23.78 5.32 -6.66
C ALA A 119 -24.25 4.58 -5.41
N GLN A 120 -24.38 5.32 -4.29
CA GLN A 120 -24.90 4.79 -3.03
C GLN A 120 -26.39 4.45 -3.15
N GLN A 121 -26.78 3.28 -2.64
CA GLN A 121 -28.17 2.95 -2.45
C GLN A 121 -28.72 3.59 -1.15
N PRO A 122 -29.97 4.08 -1.13
CA PRO A 122 -30.58 4.62 0.08
C PRO A 122 -30.63 3.60 1.22
N GLY A 123 -30.42 4.04 2.46
CA GLY A 123 -30.60 3.21 3.65
C GLY A 123 -29.43 2.34 4.07
N GLN A 124 -28.35 2.26 3.29
CA GLN A 124 -27.21 1.38 3.58
C GLN A 124 -26.41 1.73 4.85
N THR A 125 -26.62 2.91 5.42
CA THR A 125 -26.00 3.35 6.68
C THR A 125 -27.01 3.46 7.82
N ALA A 126 -28.22 2.95 7.63
CA ALA A 126 -29.24 2.93 8.67
C ALA A 126 -28.75 2.09 9.87
N GLY A 127 -28.94 2.60 11.08
CA GLY A 127 -28.53 1.92 12.31
C GLY A 127 -27.08 2.10 12.73
N LEU A 128 -26.23 2.79 11.94
CA LEU A 128 -24.91 3.16 12.41
C LEU A 128 -24.98 4.17 13.56
N CYS A 129 -24.16 3.99 14.59
CA CYS A 129 -23.96 4.99 15.62
C CYS A 129 -23.31 6.25 15.04
N ASP A 130 -23.46 7.38 15.74
CA ASP A 130 -23.01 8.68 15.23
C ASP A 130 -21.50 8.71 14.99
N GLU A 131 -20.70 8.05 15.83
CA GLU A 131 -19.26 7.95 15.70
C GLU A 131 -18.84 7.27 14.38
N ASN A 132 -19.58 6.27 13.93
CA ASN A 132 -19.27 5.52 12.71
C ASN A 132 -19.80 6.19 11.43
N ARG A 133 -20.77 7.10 11.55
CA ARG A 133 -21.35 7.79 10.37
C ARG A 133 -20.38 8.73 9.68
N GLY A 134 -19.48 9.36 10.44
CA GLY A 134 -18.49 10.31 9.90
C GLY A 134 -17.61 9.66 8.84
N VAL A 135 -16.90 8.61 9.20
CA VAL A 135 -15.97 7.89 8.32
C VAL A 135 -16.68 7.25 7.13
N SER A 136 -17.86 6.65 7.34
CA SER A 136 -18.64 6.05 6.26
C SER A 136 -19.13 7.10 5.25
N ARG A 137 -19.58 8.27 5.74
CA ARG A 137 -19.99 9.39 4.89
C ARG A 137 -18.82 9.95 4.10
N TYR A 138 -17.65 10.11 4.74
CA TYR A 138 -16.43 10.53 4.07
C TYR A 138 -16.07 9.60 2.90
N LEU A 139 -16.00 8.30 3.15
CA LEU A 139 -15.74 7.31 2.10
C LEU A 139 -16.76 7.34 0.97
N THR A 140 -18.04 7.61 1.28
CA THR A 140 -19.09 7.68 0.27
C THR A 140 -19.00 8.95 -0.56
N GLN A 141 -18.76 10.11 0.06
CA GLN A 141 -18.85 11.41 -0.60
C GLN A 141 -17.54 11.82 -1.30
N TYR A 142 -16.40 11.60 -0.62
CA TYR A 142 -15.09 12.01 -1.11
C TYR A 142 -14.32 10.84 -1.72
N GLY A 143 -14.32 9.67 -1.09
CA GLY A 143 -13.73 8.46 -1.65
C GLY A 143 -14.52 7.85 -2.81
N CYS A 144 -15.81 8.19 -2.96
CA CYS A 144 -16.73 7.61 -3.95
C CYS A 144 -16.90 6.09 -3.79
N TYR A 145 -16.85 5.57 -2.55
CA TYR A 145 -17.06 4.16 -2.22
C TYR A 145 -18.34 4.02 -1.37
N PRO A 146 -19.43 3.48 -1.93
CA PRO A 146 -20.68 3.29 -1.18
C PRO A 146 -20.52 2.25 -0.07
N ALA A 147 -21.31 2.45 1.01
CA ALA A 147 -21.45 1.50 2.11
C ALA A 147 -22.51 0.44 1.79
N TRP A 148 -22.35 -0.77 2.32
CA TRP A 148 -23.24 -1.90 2.05
C TRP A 148 -23.58 -2.66 3.34
N GLN A 149 -24.85 -3.04 3.50
CA GLN A 149 -25.31 -3.89 4.60
C GLN A 149 -25.45 -5.36 4.19
N ASN A 150 -25.93 -5.63 2.97
CA ASN A 150 -26.20 -6.99 2.49
C ASN A 150 -24.89 -7.68 2.05
N THR A 151 -23.97 -7.87 3.00
CA THR A 151 -22.67 -8.46 2.75
C THR A 151 -22.17 -9.14 4.02
N THR A 152 -21.76 -10.39 3.89
CA THR A 152 -21.06 -11.09 4.95
C THR A 152 -19.55 -10.88 4.83
N ALA A 153 -18.86 -10.88 5.96
CA ALA A 153 -17.41 -10.80 6.01
C ALA A 153 -16.85 -11.97 6.83
N ARG A 154 -15.63 -12.42 6.49
CA ARG A 154 -14.87 -13.40 7.27
C ARG A 154 -13.41 -12.99 7.35
N TYR A 155 -12.95 -12.72 8.55
CA TYR A 155 -11.55 -12.42 8.85
C TYR A 155 -10.70 -13.68 8.93
N PHE A 156 -9.47 -13.61 8.42
CA PHE A 156 -8.45 -14.64 8.54
C PHE A 156 -7.21 -14.05 9.21
N SER A 157 -6.78 -14.66 10.29
CA SER A 157 -5.62 -14.22 11.08
C SER A 157 -4.28 -14.66 10.50
N CYS A 158 -4.26 -15.43 9.41
CA CYS A 158 -3.04 -15.89 8.72
C CYS A 158 -3.34 -16.35 7.29
N GLY A 159 -2.29 -16.44 6.47
CA GLY A 159 -2.41 -16.87 5.08
C GLY A 159 -2.76 -18.33 4.92
N GLU A 160 -2.30 -19.19 5.83
CA GLU A 160 -2.61 -20.63 5.84
C GLU A 160 -4.11 -20.91 5.98
N ALA A 161 -4.81 -20.03 6.72
CA ALA A 161 -6.26 -20.15 6.87
C ALA A 161 -7.03 -19.56 5.67
N MET A 162 -6.50 -18.48 5.05
CA MET A 162 -7.15 -17.85 3.90
C MET A 162 -6.97 -18.64 2.61
N TYR A 163 -5.80 -19.22 2.38
CA TYR A 163 -5.44 -19.84 1.11
C TYR A 163 -6.35 -20.99 0.70
N PRO A 164 -6.70 -21.99 1.56
CA PRO A 164 -7.64 -23.03 1.19
C PRO A 164 -9.04 -22.50 0.86
N ALA A 165 -9.51 -21.46 1.57
CA ALA A 165 -10.79 -20.83 1.30
C ALA A 165 -10.79 -20.14 -0.06
N LEU A 166 -9.69 -19.44 -0.40
CA LEU A 166 -9.50 -18.81 -1.70
C LEU A 166 -9.54 -19.84 -2.83
N LEU A 167 -8.80 -20.95 -2.72
CA LEU A 167 -8.82 -22.02 -3.73
C LEU A 167 -10.22 -22.60 -3.91
N ALA A 168 -10.94 -22.86 -2.81
CA ALA A 168 -12.28 -23.41 -2.85
C ALA A 168 -13.28 -22.46 -3.54
N ASP A 169 -13.15 -21.15 -3.37
CA ASP A 169 -14.03 -20.19 -4.04
C ASP A 169 -13.63 -19.97 -5.51
N LEU A 170 -12.34 -19.99 -5.84
CA LEU A 170 -11.86 -19.96 -7.24
C LEU A 170 -12.40 -21.16 -8.06
N GLU A 171 -12.48 -22.35 -7.44
CA GLU A 171 -13.07 -23.54 -8.09
C GLU A 171 -14.56 -23.40 -8.41
N LYS A 172 -15.28 -22.54 -7.69
CA LYS A 172 -16.72 -22.30 -7.91
C LYS A 172 -17.00 -21.22 -8.97
N ALA A 173 -15.96 -20.54 -9.47
CA ALA A 173 -16.13 -19.46 -10.45
C ALA A 173 -16.82 -19.97 -11.73
N GLU A 174 -17.82 -19.22 -12.19
CA GLU A 174 -18.61 -19.56 -13.39
C GLU A 174 -18.48 -18.49 -14.49
N LYS A 175 -18.27 -17.20 -14.13
CA LYS A 175 -18.31 -16.08 -15.07
C LYS A 175 -16.98 -15.34 -15.18
N SER A 176 -16.41 -14.93 -14.04
CA SER A 176 -15.21 -14.10 -14.03
C SER A 176 -14.34 -14.30 -12.79
N ILE A 177 -13.03 -14.21 -12.97
CA ILE A 177 -12.03 -14.17 -11.90
C ILE A 177 -11.09 -13.00 -12.18
N PHE A 178 -11.07 -12.02 -11.29
CA PHE A 178 -10.19 -10.86 -11.36
C PHE A 178 -9.19 -10.92 -10.22
N LEU A 179 -7.91 -10.79 -10.53
CA LEU A 179 -6.81 -10.81 -9.56
C LEU A 179 -5.94 -9.57 -9.75
N GLU A 180 -5.61 -8.92 -8.65
CA GLU A 180 -4.72 -7.77 -8.61
C GLU A 180 -3.79 -7.90 -7.41
N PHE A 181 -2.46 -7.98 -7.66
CA PHE A 181 -1.47 -8.25 -6.62
C PHE A 181 -0.18 -7.45 -6.82
N PHE A 182 0.40 -7.01 -5.72
CA PHE A 182 1.74 -6.41 -5.74
C PHE A 182 2.82 -7.45 -6.02
N ILE A 183 2.77 -8.61 -5.34
CA ILE A 183 3.73 -9.70 -5.53
C ILE A 183 3.01 -10.95 -6.03
N VAL A 184 3.48 -11.44 -7.17
CA VAL A 184 3.24 -12.80 -7.64
C VAL A 184 4.60 -13.48 -7.80
N SER A 185 4.79 -14.63 -7.17
CA SER A 185 6.05 -15.37 -7.19
C SER A 185 5.82 -16.84 -7.48
N GLN A 186 6.66 -17.41 -8.34
CA GLN A 186 6.65 -18.86 -8.59
C GLN A 186 6.88 -19.61 -7.28
N GLY A 187 6.01 -20.54 -6.97
CA GLY A 187 6.05 -21.33 -5.74
C GLY A 187 4.76 -22.13 -5.57
N LYS A 188 4.63 -22.79 -4.44
CA LYS A 188 3.51 -23.68 -4.11
C LYS A 188 2.18 -22.93 -4.09
N MET A 189 2.16 -21.72 -3.50
CA MET A 189 0.95 -20.90 -3.40
C MET A 189 0.45 -20.48 -4.78
N TRP A 190 1.35 -19.92 -5.62
CA TRP A 190 0.98 -19.50 -6.97
C TRP A 190 0.58 -20.68 -7.84
N GLN A 191 1.29 -21.82 -7.77
CA GLN A 191 0.99 -23.00 -8.57
C GLN A 191 -0.45 -23.47 -8.34
N GLY A 192 -0.89 -23.57 -7.07
CA GLY A 192 -2.27 -23.97 -6.76
C GLY A 192 -3.31 -23.01 -7.32
N VAL A 193 -3.05 -21.70 -7.31
CA VAL A 193 -3.91 -20.69 -7.93
C VAL A 193 -3.85 -20.82 -9.47
N GLU A 194 -2.64 -20.83 -10.06
CA GLU A 194 -2.46 -20.90 -11.52
C GLU A 194 -3.16 -22.12 -12.14
N ASP A 195 -3.10 -23.28 -11.50
CA ASP A 195 -3.74 -24.51 -11.99
C ASP A 195 -5.26 -24.36 -12.07
N ILE A 196 -5.89 -23.69 -11.10
CA ILE A 196 -7.33 -23.40 -11.15
C ILE A 196 -7.63 -22.38 -12.23
N LEU A 197 -6.87 -21.28 -12.30
CA LEU A 197 -7.10 -20.23 -13.30
C LEU A 197 -7.03 -20.77 -14.73
N ARG A 198 -6.08 -21.68 -15.02
CA ARG A 198 -5.94 -22.34 -16.33
C ARG A 198 -7.15 -23.20 -16.65
N ARG A 199 -7.63 -24.00 -15.70
CA ARG A 199 -8.84 -24.81 -15.90
C ARG A 199 -10.08 -23.96 -16.15
N LYS A 200 -10.26 -22.89 -15.36
CA LYS A 200 -11.40 -21.97 -15.49
C LYS A 200 -11.37 -21.19 -16.80
N ALA A 201 -10.20 -20.70 -17.21
CA ALA A 201 -10.03 -20.02 -18.50
C ALA A 201 -10.36 -20.97 -19.68
N ALA A 202 -9.93 -22.25 -19.61
CA ALA A 202 -10.27 -23.25 -20.62
C ALA A 202 -11.78 -23.58 -20.66
N GLN A 203 -12.52 -23.34 -19.56
CA GLN A 203 -13.97 -23.47 -19.49
C GLN A 203 -14.71 -22.20 -19.95
N GLY A 204 -14.00 -21.16 -20.38
CA GLY A 204 -14.59 -19.90 -20.87
C GLY A 204 -14.84 -18.84 -19.80
N VAL A 205 -14.38 -19.05 -18.56
CA VAL A 205 -14.42 -18.02 -17.50
C VAL A 205 -13.49 -16.87 -17.87
N ASP A 206 -13.93 -15.62 -17.71
CA ASP A 206 -13.11 -14.42 -17.95
C ASP A 206 -12.08 -14.24 -16.83
N VAL A 207 -10.85 -14.66 -17.09
CA VAL A 207 -9.76 -14.58 -16.09
C VAL A 207 -8.83 -13.42 -16.43
N ARG A 208 -8.68 -12.49 -15.48
CA ARG A 208 -7.81 -11.30 -15.61
C ARG A 208 -6.87 -11.17 -14.43
N LEU A 209 -5.60 -10.91 -14.71
CA LEU A 209 -4.55 -10.72 -13.74
C LEU A 209 -3.85 -9.38 -13.96
N ILE A 210 -3.81 -8.56 -12.92
CA ILE A 210 -2.92 -7.41 -12.81
C ILE A 210 -1.87 -7.72 -11.75
N TYR A 211 -0.61 -7.45 -12.04
CA TYR A 211 0.45 -7.55 -11.05
C TYR A 211 1.45 -6.40 -11.18
N ASP A 212 2.02 -5.96 -10.07
CA ASP A 212 3.07 -4.94 -10.09
C ASP A 212 4.40 -5.54 -10.59
N ASP A 213 4.99 -4.96 -11.66
CA ASP A 213 6.21 -5.50 -12.27
C ASP A 213 7.42 -5.42 -11.33
N PHE A 214 7.50 -4.38 -10.48
CA PHE A 214 8.58 -4.24 -9.50
C PHE A 214 8.44 -5.24 -8.36
N GLY A 215 7.24 -5.36 -7.79
CA GLY A 215 6.97 -6.31 -6.71
C GLY A 215 7.23 -7.76 -7.13
N SER A 216 6.93 -8.09 -8.39
CA SER A 216 7.06 -9.45 -8.93
C SER A 216 8.35 -9.70 -9.72
N LEU A 217 9.26 -8.72 -9.79
CA LEU A 217 10.45 -8.74 -10.67
C LEU A 217 11.33 -9.96 -10.48
N LEU A 218 11.54 -10.37 -9.24
CA LEU A 218 12.40 -11.51 -8.88
C LEU A 218 11.62 -12.84 -8.85
N GLY A 219 10.30 -12.78 -8.74
CA GLY A 219 9.43 -13.94 -8.54
C GLY A 219 8.95 -14.57 -9.84
N LEU A 220 8.91 -13.82 -10.95
CA LEU A 220 8.31 -14.28 -12.20
C LEU A 220 9.32 -14.46 -13.34
N PRO A 221 9.10 -15.44 -14.23
CA PRO A 221 9.91 -15.59 -15.44
C PRO A 221 9.61 -14.48 -16.47
N LYS A 222 10.56 -14.21 -17.37
CA LYS A 222 10.44 -13.14 -18.38
C LYS A 222 9.26 -13.32 -19.34
N ASP A 223 8.88 -14.55 -19.60
CA ASP A 223 7.81 -14.97 -20.50
C ASP A 223 6.47 -15.14 -19.79
N PHE A 224 6.35 -14.68 -18.52
CA PHE A 224 5.16 -14.91 -17.71
C PHE A 224 3.86 -14.41 -18.38
N VAL A 225 3.85 -13.16 -18.88
CA VAL A 225 2.69 -12.60 -19.57
C VAL A 225 2.31 -13.45 -20.78
N VAL A 226 3.30 -13.86 -21.59
CA VAL A 226 3.06 -14.70 -22.78
C VAL A 226 2.47 -16.06 -22.38
N ARG A 227 2.95 -16.64 -21.27
CA ARG A 227 2.40 -17.91 -20.75
C ARG A 227 0.96 -17.78 -20.28
N MET A 228 0.64 -16.67 -19.59
CA MET A 228 -0.74 -16.40 -19.15
C MET A 228 -1.68 -16.18 -20.34
N GLU A 229 -1.30 -15.33 -21.29
CA GLU A 229 -2.12 -15.05 -22.49
C GLU A 229 -2.35 -16.32 -23.35
N ARG A 230 -1.34 -17.20 -23.47
CA ARG A 230 -1.50 -18.51 -24.13
C ARG A 230 -2.47 -19.46 -23.42
N ALA A 231 -2.65 -19.27 -22.12
CA ALA A 231 -3.61 -20.01 -21.31
C ALA A 231 -4.97 -19.30 -21.23
N HIS A 232 -5.23 -18.31 -22.10
CA HIS A 232 -6.43 -17.48 -22.12
C HIS A 232 -6.65 -16.68 -20.81
N ILE A 233 -5.60 -16.45 -20.03
CA ILE A 233 -5.59 -15.58 -18.85
C ILE A 233 -5.06 -14.22 -19.31
N ARG A 234 -5.92 -13.21 -19.36
CA ARG A 234 -5.52 -11.86 -19.73
C ARG A 234 -4.64 -11.26 -18.63
N CYS A 235 -3.48 -10.70 -19.00
CA CYS A 235 -2.47 -10.31 -18.01
C CYS A 235 -1.91 -8.93 -18.29
N ILE A 236 -1.83 -8.08 -17.24
CA ILE A 236 -1.25 -6.74 -17.28
C ILE A 236 -0.12 -6.63 -16.23
N PRO A 237 1.15 -6.43 -16.65
CA PRO A 237 2.19 -5.97 -15.75
C PRO A 237 2.03 -4.47 -15.52
N PHE A 238 1.72 -4.07 -14.28
CA PHE A 238 1.58 -2.65 -13.93
C PHE A 238 2.95 -2.01 -13.77
N ASN A 239 3.09 -0.81 -14.34
CA ASN A 239 4.25 0.07 -14.26
C ASN A 239 5.59 -0.67 -14.48
N PRO A 240 5.82 -1.23 -15.70
CA PRO A 240 6.99 -2.03 -16.00
C PRO A 240 8.30 -1.31 -15.66
N VAL A 241 9.23 -2.04 -15.04
CA VAL A 241 10.53 -1.50 -14.65
C VAL A 241 11.38 -1.28 -15.91
N VAL A 242 11.57 -0.01 -16.25
CA VAL A 242 12.50 0.43 -17.30
C VAL A 242 13.79 0.96 -16.67
N PRO A 243 14.97 0.75 -17.29
CA PRO A 243 16.25 1.22 -16.76
C PRO A 243 16.45 2.73 -16.97
N LEU A 244 15.45 3.53 -16.59
CA LEU A 244 15.46 4.99 -16.60
C LEU A 244 15.05 5.49 -15.23
N LEU A 245 15.79 6.45 -14.68
CA LEU A 245 15.37 7.19 -13.49
C LEU A 245 14.12 7.98 -13.80
N SER A 246 12.99 7.42 -13.44
CA SER A 246 11.71 8.11 -13.51
C SER A 246 11.00 7.96 -12.17
N LEU A 247 10.55 9.08 -11.61
CA LEU A 247 9.72 9.10 -10.39
C LEU A 247 8.35 8.44 -10.58
N VAL A 248 7.89 8.29 -11.82
CA VAL A 248 6.73 7.47 -12.16
C VAL A 248 6.91 6.03 -11.66
N MET A 249 8.14 5.57 -11.49
CA MET A 249 8.46 4.25 -10.90
C MET A 249 8.13 4.15 -9.40
N ASN A 250 7.89 5.25 -8.69
CA ASN A 250 7.52 5.23 -7.27
C ASN A 250 6.04 4.91 -7.04
N HIS A 251 5.18 5.16 -8.03
CA HIS A 251 3.77 4.78 -7.94
C HIS A 251 3.63 3.30 -8.23
N ARG A 252 3.28 2.51 -7.20
CA ARG A 252 3.14 1.07 -7.28
C ARG A 252 1.73 0.63 -6.97
N ASP A 253 1.30 -0.44 -7.60
CA ASP A 253 0.06 -1.08 -7.25
C ASP A 253 0.29 -2.05 -6.09
N HIS A 254 -0.02 -1.58 -4.88
CA HIS A 254 0.18 -2.38 -3.66
C HIS A 254 -1.11 -3.07 -3.21
N ARG A 255 -2.19 -3.00 -4.00
CA ARG A 255 -3.45 -3.67 -3.72
C ARG A 255 -3.32 -5.19 -3.80
N LYS A 256 -4.17 -5.89 -3.06
CA LYS A 256 -4.37 -7.33 -3.13
C LYS A 256 -5.86 -7.54 -3.18
N ILE A 257 -6.37 -7.78 -4.37
CA ILE A 257 -7.80 -7.94 -4.63
C ILE A 257 -8.02 -9.21 -5.44
N VAL A 258 -8.93 -10.05 -5.00
CA VAL A 258 -9.53 -11.11 -5.83
C VAL A 258 -11.01 -10.87 -5.88
N VAL A 259 -11.60 -10.89 -7.07
CA VAL A 259 -13.06 -10.84 -7.28
C VAL A 259 -13.48 -12.07 -8.08
N ILE A 260 -14.48 -12.78 -7.59
CA ILE A 260 -15.01 -13.99 -8.20
C ILE A 260 -16.48 -13.77 -8.49
N ASP A 261 -16.86 -13.81 -9.77
CA ASP A 261 -18.23 -13.62 -10.29
C ASP A 261 -18.95 -12.36 -9.80
N GLY A 262 -18.21 -11.34 -9.31
CA GLY A 262 -18.77 -10.17 -8.65
C GLY A 262 -19.48 -10.48 -7.32
N LYS A 263 -19.44 -11.72 -6.82
CA LYS A 263 -20.16 -12.21 -5.64
C LYS A 263 -19.29 -12.34 -4.41
N VAL A 264 -18.03 -12.77 -4.59
CA VAL A 264 -17.04 -12.99 -3.53
C VAL A 264 -15.81 -12.16 -3.83
N ALA A 265 -15.24 -11.54 -2.80
CA ALA A 265 -13.93 -10.91 -2.92
C ALA A 265 -13.04 -11.21 -1.73
N TYR A 266 -11.72 -11.15 -1.98
CA TYR A 266 -10.66 -11.26 -0.98
C TYR A 266 -9.76 -10.04 -1.04
N THR A 267 -9.30 -9.60 0.14
CA THR A 267 -8.28 -8.57 0.31
C THR A 267 -7.47 -8.80 1.58
N GLY A 268 -6.46 -7.97 1.82
CA GLY A 268 -5.61 -8.02 3.02
C GLY A 268 -4.15 -7.70 2.72
N GLY A 269 -3.24 -8.15 3.60
CA GLY A 269 -1.80 -8.00 3.42
C GLY A 269 -1.16 -9.09 2.56
N ILE A 270 -1.86 -10.19 2.31
CA ILE A 270 -1.37 -11.44 1.74
C ILE A 270 -1.15 -11.32 0.22
N ASN A 271 0.09 -11.51 -0.25
CA ASN A 271 0.40 -11.64 -1.67
C ASN A 271 0.42 -13.12 -2.11
N LEU A 272 0.64 -13.37 -3.41
CA LEU A 272 0.74 -14.73 -3.98
C LEU A 272 2.20 -15.21 -4.00
N ALA A 273 2.73 -15.54 -2.81
CA ALA A 273 4.07 -16.10 -2.63
C ALA A 273 4.12 -17.01 -1.39
N ASP A 274 5.07 -17.94 -1.38
CA ASP A 274 5.12 -19.05 -0.42
C ASP A 274 5.36 -18.61 1.03
N GLU A 275 6.03 -17.48 1.26
CA GLU A 275 6.21 -16.92 2.60
C GLU A 275 4.88 -16.52 3.26
N TYR A 276 3.88 -16.09 2.49
CA TYR A 276 2.58 -15.65 3.03
C TYR A 276 1.71 -16.79 3.56
N ILE A 277 2.01 -18.02 3.15
CA ILE A 277 1.36 -19.24 3.68
C ILE A 277 2.33 -20.09 4.53
N ASN A 278 3.45 -19.49 4.93
CA ASN A 278 4.52 -20.16 5.71
C ASN A 278 5.00 -21.50 5.10
N ALA A 279 4.87 -21.68 3.77
CA ALA A 279 5.45 -22.81 3.05
C ALA A 279 6.97 -22.73 2.99
N ILE A 280 7.54 -21.53 3.16
CA ILE A 280 8.96 -21.28 3.36
C ILE A 280 9.17 -20.33 4.55
N THR A 281 10.25 -20.52 5.29
CA THR A 281 10.63 -19.64 6.39
C THR A 281 11.63 -18.59 5.90
N ARG A 282 11.24 -17.33 5.87
CA ARG A 282 12.11 -16.23 5.39
C ARG A 282 12.59 -15.31 6.53
N PHE A 283 11.69 -14.89 7.40
CA PHE A 283 11.95 -14.01 8.55
C PHE A 283 11.21 -14.50 9.79
N GLY A 284 11.39 -15.79 10.16
CA GLY A 284 10.57 -16.46 11.15
C GLY A 284 9.16 -16.74 10.63
N TYR A 285 8.19 -16.84 11.52
CA TYR A 285 6.79 -17.00 11.15
C TYR A 285 6.25 -15.72 10.51
N TRP A 286 5.65 -15.85 9.33
CA TRP A 286 5.05 -14.74 8.60
C TRP A 286 3.58 -14.59 9.03
N LYS A 287 3.32 -13.59 9.89
CA LYS A 287 1.95 -13.27 10.32
C LYS A 287 1.35 -12.20 9.41
N ASP A 288 0.30 -12.57 8.71
CA ASP A 288 -0.47 -11.66 7.90
C ASP A 288 -1.97 -11.79 8.20
N ALA A 289 -2.80 -10.97 7.58
CA ALA A 289 -4.24 -10.99 7.72
C ALA A 289 -4.93 -10.86 6.37
N GLY A 290 -6.10 -11.48 6.26
CA GLY A 290 -6.95 -11.38 5.10
C GLY A 290 -8.42 -11.27 5.47
N LEU A 291 -9.21 -10.81 4.52
CA LEU A 291 -10.65 -10.68 4.64
C LEU A 291 -11.32 -11.24 3.38
N ARG A 292 -12.31 -12.09 3.56
CA ARG A 292 -13.25 -12.53 2.54
C ARG A 292 -14.55 -11.76 2.74
N ILE A 293 -15.11 -11.22 1.69
CA ILE A 293 -16.45 -10.64 1.69
C ILE A 293 -17.32 -11.33 0.62
N GLU A 294 -18.60 -11.47 0.92
CA GLU A 294 -19.56 -12.05 0.00
C GLU A 294 -20.87 -11.25 0.05
N GLY A 295 -21.31 -10.75 -1.10
CA GLY A 295 -22.53 -9.96 -1.20
C GLY A 295 -22.36 -8.66 -1.98
N ALA A 296 -23.21 -7.70 -1.70
CA ALA A 296 -23.33 -6.46 -2.48
C ALA A 296 -22.07 -5.58 -2.45
N ALA A 297 -21.33 -5.57 -1.34
CA ALA A 297 -20.11 -4.75 -1.21
C ALA A 297 -18.96 -5.17 -2.15
N VAL A 298 -18.99 -6.40 -2.70
CA VAL A 298 -18.01 -6.86 -3.68
C VAL A 298 -17.99 -5.96 -4.91
N TRP A 299 -19.10 -5.27 -5.18
CA TRP A 299 -19.22 -4.34 -6.28
C TRP A 299 -18.19 -3.20 -6.23
N ASN A 300 -17.83 -2.69 -5.05
CA ASN A 300 -16.81 -1.66 -4.93
C ASN A 300 -15.44 -2.13 -5.47
N PHE A 301 -15.03 -3.35 -5.15
CA PHE A 301 -13.79 -3.92 -5.67
C PHE A 301 -13.89 -4.30 -7.15
N THR A 302 -15.07 -4.74 -7.60
CA THR A 302 -15.32 -5.04 -9.02
C THR A 302 -15.10 -3.78 -9.86
N VAL A 303 -15.72 -2.66 -9.49
CA VAL A 303 -15.56 -1.39 -10.20
C VAL A 303 -14.13 -0.89 -10.11
N SER A 304 -13.49 -0.96 -8.92
CA SER A 304 -12.09 -0.53 -8.76
C SER A 304 -11.14 -1.30 -9.66
N PHE A 305 -11.30 -2.63 -9.75
CA PHE A 305 -10.50 -3.47 -10.65
C PHE A 305 -10.75 -3.12 -12.12
N LEU A 306 -12.01 -2.98 -12.53
CA LEU A 306 -12.36 -2.70 -13.92
C LEU A 306 -11.91 -1.30 -14.37
N ASP A 307 -12.01 -0.29 -13.50
CA ASP A 307 -11.48 1.05 -13.78
C ASP A 307 -9.97 0.99 -14.01
N PHE A 308 -9.25 0.28 -13.15
CA PHE A 308 -7.81 0.12 -13.28
C PHE A 308 -7.45 -0.68 -14.53
N TRP A 309 -8.16 -1.77 -14.80
CA TRP A 309 -7.99 -2.55 -16.02
C TRP A 309 -8.18 -1.70 -17.28
N ASN A 310 -9.28 -0.96 -17.36
CA ASN A 310 -9.62 -0.16 -18.53
C ASN A 310 -8.67 1.02 -18.78
N ALA A 311 -8.01 1.53 -17.76
CA ALA A 311 -6.99 2.57 -17.95
C ALA A 311 -5.77 2.07 -18.73
N PHE A 312 -5.46 0.76 -18.67
CA PHE A 312 -4.31 0.16 -19.36
C PHE A 312 -4.69 -0.66 -20.58
N ARG A 313 -5.82 -1.35 -20.53
CA ARG A 313 -6.35 -2.21 -21.59
C ARG A 313 -7.86 -1.98 -21.74
N PRO A 314 -8.28 -0.90 -22.41
CA PRO A 314 -9.70 -0.58 -22.56
C PRO A 314 -10.47 -1.75 -23.20
N PHE A 315 -11.50 -2.21 -22.54
CA PHE A 315 -12.27 -3.38 -22.96
C PHE A 315 -13.77 -3.20 -22.73
N GLU A 316 -14.19 -2.88 -21.51
CA GLU A 316 -15.59 -2.70 -21.15
C GLU A 316 -16.01 -1.25 -21.19
N ARG A 317 -17.22 -0.99 -21.71
CA ARG A 317 -17.92 0.29 -21.60
C ARG A 317 -19.07 0.24 -20.59
N ASP A 318 -19.53 -0.96 -20.27
CA ASP A 318 -20.63 -1.22 -19.36
C ASP A 318 -20.20 -2.32 -18.36
N TYR A 319 -20.26 -1.99 -17.07
CA TYR A 319 -19.89 -2.92 -16.00
C TYR A 319 -21.08 -3.74 -15.49
N SER A 320 -22.30 -3.49 -15.99
CA SER A 320 -23.53 -4.16 -15.51
C SER A 320 -23.46 -5.68 -15.62
N ALA A 321 -22.74 -6.21 -16.63
CA ALA A 321 -22.52 -7.65 -16.80
C ALA A 321 -21.80 -8.33 -15.62
N PHE A 322 -21.00 -7.56 -14.86
CA PHE A 322 -20.24 -8.03 -13.69
C PHE A 322 -20.96 -7.74 -12.37
N ARG A 323 -22.12 -7.07 -12.43
CA ARG A 323 -22.92 -6.80 -11.23
C ARG A 323 -23.47 -8.10 -10.66
N PRO A 324 -23.29 -8.38 -9.35
CA PRO A 324 -23.74 -9.64 -8.79
C PRO A 324 -25.26 -9.76 -8.86
N GLN A 325 -25.73 -10.84 -9.45
CA GLN A 325 -27.13 -11.26 -9.31
C GLN A 325 -27.20 -12.22 -8.11
N LEU A 326 -27.46 -11.66 -6.94
CA LEU A 326 -27.59 -12.45 -5.72
C LEU A 326 -29.02 -12.98 -5.64
N ALA A 327 -29.20 -14.30 -5.69
CA ALA A 327 -30.52 -14.93 -5.57
C ALA A 327 -31.14 -14.67 -4.18
N VAL A 328 -30.30 -14.61 -3.15
CA VAL A 328 -30.65 -14.25 -1.78
C VAL A 328 -29.58 -13.28 -1.30
N LEU A 329 -30.02 -12.12 -0.77
CA LEU A 329 -29.10 -11.19 -0.11
C LEU A 329 -28.74 -11.75 1.26
N PRO A 330 -27.45 -11.77 1.62
CA PRO A 330 -27.05 -12.16 2.97
C PRO A 330 -27.71 -11.26 4.02
N ASP A 331 -27.95 -11.81 5.21
CA ASP A 331 -28.38 -11.01 6.36
C ASP A 331 -27.34 -9.94 6.67
N SER A 332 -27.82 -8.79 7.13
CA SER A 332 -26.94 -7.70 7.49
C SER A 332 -26.19 -8.02 8.80
N ASP A 333 -24.87 -7.99 8.73
CA ASP A 333 -23.96 -8.03 9.89
C ASP A 333 -23.18 -6.70 9.91
N GLY A 334 -23.87 -5.62 10.22
CA GLY A 334 -23.31 -4.27 10.19
C GLY A 334 -23.07 -3.73 8.77
N VAL A 335 -22.09 -2.87 8.61
CA VAL A 335 -21.73 -2.24 7.33
C VAL A 335 -20.36 -2.73 6.87
N VAL A 336 -20.28 -3.09 5.60
CA VAL A 336 -19.05 -3.45 4.89
C VAL A 336 -18.82 -2.41 3.79
N GLN A 337 -17.68 -1.73 3.82
CA GLN A 337 -17.36 -0.64 2.88
C GLN A 337 -15.96 -0.81 2.31
N PRO A 338 -15.79 -1.59 1.23
CA PRO A 338 -14.53 -1.68 0.52
C PRO A 338 -14.18 -0.34 -0.15
N TYR A 339 -12.92 0.05 -0.07
CA TYR A 339 -12.41 1.27 -0.69
C TYR A 339 -11.00 1.07 -1.24
N ALA A 340 -10.60 1.93 -2.13
CA ALA A 340 -9.23 2.05 -2.60
C ALA A 340 -8.72 3.47 -2.40
N ASP A 341 -7.41 3.60 -2.36
CA ASP A 341 -6.69 4.86 -2.34
C ASP A 341 -5.82 4.97 -3.59
N SER A 342 -5.67 6.18 -4.10
CA SER A 342 -4.98 6.44 -5.36
C SER A 342 -4.01 7.61 -5.22
N PRO A 343 -2.74 7.47 -5.61
CA PRO A 343 -1.80 8.59 -5.61
C PRO A 343 -2.06 9.58 -6.76
N LEU A 344 -3.13 9.39 -7.55
CA LEU A 344 -3.44 10.19 -8.73
C LEU A 344 -4.35 11.38 -8.46
N ASP A 345 -5.11 11.33 -7.39
CA ASP A 345 -5.92 12.43 -6.87
C ASP A 345 -5.20 13.13 -5.71
N GLU A 346 -5.86 14.07 -5.10
CA GLU A 346 -5.31 14.85 -3.97
C GLU A 346 -5.99 14.47 -2.65
N GLU A 347 -6.79 13.37 -2.66
CA GLU A 347 -7.53 12.91 -1.49
C GLU A 347 -6.83 11.73 -0.82
N PRO A 348 -6.24 11.91 0.39
CA PRO A 348 -5.52 10.84 1.10
C PRO A 348 -6.52 9.94 1.85
N VAL A 349 -7.27 9.13 1.12
CA VAL A 349 -8.39 8.33 1.66
C VAL A 349 -7.91 7.40 2.77
N ALA A 350 -6.78 6.73 2.58
CA ALA A 350 -6.23 5.78 3.54
C ALA A 350 -5.86 6.44 4.88
N GLU A 351 -5.16 7.58 4.82
CA GLU A 351 -4.76 8.32 6.02
C GLU A 351 -5.97 8.89 6.73
N THR A 352 -6.91 9.50 6.00
CA THR A 352 -8.12 10.11 6.56
C THR A 352 -8.98 9.08 7.31
N VAL A 353 -9.14 7.86 6.77
CA VAL A 353 -9.87 6.78 7.47
C VAL A 353 -9.22 6.43 8.80
N TYR A 354 -7.89 6.30 8.85
CA TYR A 354 -7.19 6.01 10.10
C TYR A 354 -7.24 7.16 11.10
N LEU A 355 -7.11 8.40 10.63
CA LEU A 355 -7.23 9.60 11.47
C LEU A 355 -8.63 9.72 12.08
N ASP A 356 -9.68 9.45 11.29
CA ASP A 356 -11.05 9.51 11.75
C ASP A 356 -11.34 8.44 12.81
N ILE A 357 -10.88 7.18 12.61
CA ILE A 357 -10.99 6.12 13.61
C ILE A 357 -10.28 6.51 14.92
N LEU A 358 -9.06 7.08 14.83
CA LEU A 358 -8.30 7.56 15.99
C LEU A 358 -9.02 8.70 16.73
N ALA A 359 -9.61 9.64 15.97
CA ALA A 359 -10.36 10.77 16.55
C ALA A 359 -11.61 10.31 17.29
N GLN A 360 -12.29 9.29 16.79
CA GLN A 360 -13.55 8.74 17.32
C GLN A 360 -13.33 7.72 18.45
N SER A 361 -12.12 7.16 18.58
CA SER A 361 -11.83 6.12 19.57
C SER A 361 -11.99 6.62 21.01
N GLN A 362 -12.64 5.82 21.86
CA GLN A 362 -12.98 6.15 23.26
C GLN A 362 -12.34 5.19 24.27
N GLN A 363 -12.26 3.89 23.95
CA GLN A 363 -11.75 2.87 24.87
C GLN A 363 -10.38 2.34 24.41
N TYR A 364 -10.30 1.90 23.15
CA TYR A 364 -9.06 1.36 22.61
C TYR A 364 -8.98 1.50 21.09
N VAL A 365 -7.77 1.55 20.56
CA VAL A 365 -7.47 1.38 19.16
C VAL A 365 -6.15 0.60 18.99
N TYR A 366 -6.19 -0.50 18.23
CA TYR A 366 -5.05 -1.37 17.98
C TYR A 366 -4.71 -1.41 16.49
N PHE A 367 -3.42 -1.35 16.18
CA PHE A 367 -2.91 -1.42 14.82
C PHE A 367 -1.95 -2.59 14.65
N TYR A 368 -2.07 -3.28 13.55
CA TYR A 368 -1.02 -4.10 12.95
C TYR A 368 -0.40 -3.34 11.78
N THR A 369 0.91 -3.21 11.75
CA THR A 369 1.63 -2.63 10.62
C THR A 369 3.07 -3.14 10.54
N PRO A 370 3.57 -3.50 9.33
CA PRO A 370 4.97 -3.92 9.20
C PRO A 370 5.96 -2.76 9.30
N TYR A 371 5.52 -1.55 9.01
CA TYR A 371 6.35 -0.34 8.98
C TYR A 371 5.66 0.81 9.69
N LEU A 372 6.46 1.65 10.34
CA LEU A 372 5.99 2.87 11.00
C LEU A 372 6.87 4.04 10.55
N ALA A 373 6.40 4.75 9.53
CA ALA A 373 7.05 5.94 8.98
C ALA A 373 5.97 6.95 8.60
N ILE A 374 5.45 7.64 9.62
CA ILE A 374 4.20 8.42 9.57
C ILE A 374 4.45 9.92 9.57
N GLY A 375 3.47 10.68 9.06
CA GLY A 375 3.40 12.14 9.13
C GLY A 375 3.14 12.64 10.54
N GLU A 376 3.32 13.95 10.74
CA GLU A 376 3.04 14.57 12.04
C GLU A 376 1.56 14.50 12.39
N GLU A 377 0.65 14.55 11.41
CA GLU A 377 -0.78 14.42 11.58
C GLU A 377 -1.15 13.07 12.24
N MET A 378 -0.62 11.98 11.71
CA MET A 378 -0.83 10.63 12.25
C MET A 378 -0.13 10.45 13.61
N LEU A 379 1.10 10.99 13.74
CA LEU A 379 1.85 10.95 14.99
C LEU A 379 1.09 11.65 16.11
N ASP A 380 0.55 12.84 15.84
CA ASP A 380 -0.22 13.62 16.81
C ASP A 380 -1.59 12.98 17.10
N ALA A 381 -2.25 12.38 16.11
CA ALA A 381 -3.51 11.66 16.33
C ALA A 381 -3.33 10.48 17.30
N LEU A 382 -2.27 9.65 17.12
CA LEU A 382 -1.93 8.55 18.02
C LEU A 382 -1.62 9.04 19.45
N ARG A 383 -0.82 10.10 19.56
CA ARG A 383 -0.45 10.72 20.85
C ARG A 383 -1.66 11.31 21.57
N ASN A 384 -2.53 12.00 20.83
CA ASN A 384 -3.74 12.62 21.38
C ASN A 384 -4.75 11.57 21.84
N ALA A 385 -4.94 10.48 21.07
CA ALA A 385 -5.79 9.37 21.49
C ALA A 385 -5.29 8.78 22.83
N ALA A 386 -3.98 8.46 22.94
CA ALA A 386 -3.41 7.94 24.17
C ALA A 386 -3.56 8.91 25.35
N LYS A 387 -3.32 10.22 25.14
CA LYS A 387 -3.47 11.26 26.18
C LYS A 387 -4.93 11.48 26.62
N ARG A 388 -5.92 11.17 25.76
CA ARG A 388 -7.34 11.15 26.13
C ARG A 388 -7.72 9.93 26.98
N GLY A 389 -6.78 9.00 27.21
CA GLY A 389 -7.02 7.78 27.99
C GLY A 389 -7.39 6.55 27.14
N VAL A 390 -7.33 6.64 25.81
CA VAL A 390 -7.55 5.52 24.91
C VAL A 390 -6.36 4.55 25.00
N ASP A 391 -6.61 3.25 25.11
CA ASP A 391 -5.58 2.21 25.04
C ASP A 391 -5.11 2.05 23.58
N VAL A 392 -4.06 2.80 23.20
CA VAL A 392 -3.48 2.77 21.85
C VAL A 392 -2.34 1.76 21.80
N ARG A 393 -2.49 0.74 20.94
CA ARG A 393 -1.44 -0.29 20.77
C ARG A 393 -1.02 -0.41 19.32
N LEU A 394 0.30 -0.43 19.10
CA LEU A 394 0.92 -0.70 17.81
C LEU A 394 1.68 -2.03 17.89
N VAL A 395 1.41 -2.94 16.97
CA VAL A 395 2.13 -4.21 16.87
C VAL A 395 2.92 -4.23 15.56
N LEU A 396 4.24 -4.36 15.69
CA LEU A 396 5.21 -4.32 14.59
C LEU A 396 6.01 -5.64 14.53
N PRO A 397 6.77 -5.89 13.46
CA PRO A 397 7.63 -7.06 13.37
C PRO A 397 8.74 -7.06 14.45
N GLY A 398 9.02 -8.23 15.04
CA GLY A 398 10.21 -8.43 15.87
C GLY A 398 11.45 -8.81 15.05
N ILE A 399 11.25 -9.51 13.91
CA ILE A 399 12.31 -9.85 12.96
C ILE A 399 12.04 -9.06 11.67
N PRO A 400 12.86 -8.04 11.33
CA PRO A 400 12.60 -7.18 10.17
C PRO A 400 13.04 -7.80 8.84
N ASP A 401 12.32 -7.48 7.76
CA ASP A 401 12.73 -7.77 6.38
C ASP A 401 13.80 -6.78 5.88
N LYS A 402 13.75 -5.51 6.34
CA LYS A 402 14.64 -4.41 5.96
C LYS A 402 15.15 -3.68 7.21
N LYS A 403 16.41 -3.90 7.55
CA LYS A 403 17.04 -3.35 8.78
C LYS A 403 16.97 -1.82 8.86
N LEU A 404 17.12 -1.11 7.72
CA LEU A 404 17.11 0.36 7.69
C LEU A 404 15.70 0.92 7.94
N VAL A 405 14.68 0.32 7.33
CA VAL A 405 13.27 0.70 7.53
C VAL A 405 12.83 0.38 8.96
N PHE A 406 13.29 -0.74 9.52
CA PHE A 406 13.03 -1.08 10.91
C PHE A 406 13.64 -0.06 11.88
N ARG A 407 14.89 0.38 11.62
CA ARG A 407 15.51 1.45 12.40
C ARG A 407 14.73 2.76 12.29
N LEU A 408 14.29 3.13 11.09
CA LEU A 408 13.41 4.28 10.88
C LEU A 408 12.12 4.14 11.71
N SER A 409 11.44 2.99 11.67
CA SER A 409 10.22 2.74 12.48
C SER A 409 10.50 2.92 13.98
N ARG A 410 11.62 2.39 14.49
CA ARG A 410 12.00 2.54 15.90
C ARG A 410 12.31 3.98 16.30
N SER A 411 12.70 4.84 15.37
CA SER A 411 12.91 6.26 15.65
C SER A 411 11.63 7.00 16.07
N TYR A 412 10.45 6.49 15.67
CA TYR A 412 9.14 7.02 16.07
C TYR A 412 8.65 6.52 17.43
N TYR A 413 9.28 5.49 18.02
CA TYR A 413 8.78 4.84 19.23
C TYR A 413 8.81 5.76 20.45
N LEU A 414 9.94 6.42 20.70
CA LEU A 414 10.12 7.21 21.93
C LEU A 414 9.07 8.33 22.11
N PRO A 415 8.73 9.15 21.10
CA PRO A 415 7.69 10.17 21.26
C PRO A 415 6.29 9.56 21.47
N LEU A 416 6.00 8.40 20.90
CA LEU A 416 4.74 7.68 21.09
C LEU A 416 4.64 7.06 22.49
N LEU A 417 5.69 6.35 22.93
CA LEU A 417 5.76 5.77 24.28
C LEU A 417 5.60 6.82 25.39
N ARG A 418 6.26 7.99 25.22
CA ARG A 418 6.11 9.12 26.16
C ARG A 418 4.71 9.69 26.25
N ALA A 419 3.92 9.53 25.19
CA ALA A 419 2.53 9.96 25.16
C ALA A 419 1.55 8.90 25.73
N GLY A 420 2.04 7.69 26.04
CA GLY A 420 1.22 6.60 26.57
C GLY A 420 0.81 5.54 25.54
N VAL A 421 1.25 5.67 24.27
CA VAL A 421 1.06 4.63 23.26
C VAL A 421 1.91 3.40 23.63
N ARG A 422 1.32 2.22 23.57
CA ARG A 422 2.01 0.95 23.83
C ARG A 422 2.46 0.32 22.53
N ILE A 423 3.73 -0.09 22.46
CA ILE A 423 4.35 -0.64 21.25
C ILE A 423 4.84 -2.05 21.53
N TYR A 424 4.52 -2.96 20.61
CA TYR A 424 4.81 -4.37 20.71
C TYR A 424 5.57 -4.86 19.48
N GLU A 425 6.65 -5.60 19.67
CA GLU A 425 7.41 -6.26 18.61
C GLU A 425 7.09 -7.76 18.59
N TYR A 426 6.50 -8.26 17.51
CA TYR A 426 6.11 -9.67 17.35
C TYR A 426 7.33 -10.58 17.24
N THR A 427 7.64 -11.32 18.28
CA THR A 427 8.89 -12.07 18.42
C THR A 427 9.01 -13.34 17.56
N PRO A 428 7.91 -14.06 17.20
CA PRO A 428 8.04 -15.25 16.37
C PRO A 428 8.52 -14.99 14.94
N GLY A 429 8.39 -13.74 14.45
CA GLY A 429 8.80 -13.46 13.08
C GLY A 429 8.42 -12.09 12.54
N PHE A 430 8.05 -12.08 11.27
CA PHE A 430 7.67 -10.88 10.55
C PHE A 430 6.15 -10.70 10.54
N LEU A 431 5.66 -9.67 11.23
CA LEU A 431 4.26 -9.27 11.17
C LEU A 431 4.05 -8.36 9.97
N HIS A 432 3.28 -8.84 8.99
CA HIS A 432 3.01 -8.12 7.75
C HIS A 432 1.54 -7.69 7.61
N ALA A 433 0.67 -8.02 8.55
CA ALA A 433 -0.73 -7.58 8.56
C ALA A 433 -0.86 -6.05 8.62
N LYS A 434 -1.85 -5.51 7.96
CA LYS A 434 -2.23 -4.11 7.97
C LYS A 434 -3.69 -4.03 8.36
N CYS A 435 -3.91 -3.81 9.64
CA CYS A 435 -5.24 -3.79 10.22
C CYS A 435 -5.33 -2.72 11.30
N CYS A 436 -6.54 -2.20 11.48
CA CYS A 436 -6.91 -1.33 12.58
C CYS A 436 -8.21 -1.84 13.21
N VAL A 437 -8.32 -1.83 14.53
CA VAL A 437 -9.58 -2.14 15.23
C VAL A 437 -9.78 -1.21 16.41
N SER A 438 -11.01 -0.69 16.58
CA SER A 438 -11.37 0.27 17.63
C SER A 438 -12.73 -0.07 18.24
N ASP A 439 -12.77 -0.02 19.58
CA ASP A 439 -13.97 0.05 20.42
C ASP A 439 -15.05 -1.00 20.15
N ASP A 440 -14.69 -2.18 19.66
CA ASP A 440 -15.62 -3.24 19.20
C ASP A 440 -16.60 -2.79 18.10
N ARG A 441 -16.36 -1.62 17.46
CA ARG A 441 -17.30 -0.98 16.53
C ARG A 441 -16.75 -0.78 15.13
N ALA A 442 -15.47 -0.52 14.99
CA ALA A 442 -14.83 -0.24 13.69
C ALA A 442 -13.58 -1.09 13.49
N ALA A 443 -13.38 -1.57 12.26
CA ALA A 443 -12.13 -2.20 11.86
C ALA A 443 -11.81 -1.89 10.40
N VAL A 444 -10.52 -1.88 10.08
CA VAL A 444 -9.99 -1.85 8.72
C VAL A 444 -9.09 -3.05 8.52
N VAL A 445 -9.29 -3.75 7.41
CA VAL A 445 -8.38 -4.82 6.94
C VAL A 445 -8.04 -4.53 5.48
N GLY A 446 -6.75 -4.47 5.14
CA GLY A 446 -6.36 -4.14 3.77
C GLY A 446 -4.87 -4.24 3.50
N SER A 447 -4.42 -3.47 2.52
CA SER A 447 -3.03 -3.43 2.08
C SER A 447 -2.23 -2.25 2.65
N ILE A 448 -2.88 -1.32 3.37
CA ILE A 448 -2.40 0.00 3.76
C ILE A 448 -1.45 -0.08 4.96
N ASN A 449 -0.16 0.15 4.75
CA ASN A 449 0.82 0.29 5.84
C ASN A 449 0.73 1.68 6.48
N MET A 450 1.23 1.81 7.71
CA MET A 450 1.45 3.11 8.35
C MET A 450 2.81 3.70 7.90
N ASP A 451 2.92 3.97 6.60
CA ASP A 451 4.10 4.60 6.01
C ASP A 451 3.73 5.56 4.87
N TYR A 452 4.67 6.48 4.55
CA TYR A 452 4.46 7.50 3.51
C TYR A 452 4.18 6.91 2.12
N ARG A 453 4.73 5.72 1.80
CA ARG A 453 4.51 5.11 0.49
C ARG A 453 3.07 4.66 0.34
N SER A 454 2.55 3.97 1.35
CA SER A 454 1.16 3.51 1.34
C SER A 454 0.18 4.68 1.35
N MET A 455 0.45 5.73 2.14
CA MET A 455 -0.50 6.84 2.30
C MET A 455 -0.47 7.86 1.16
N PHE A 456 0.64 7.94 0.36
CA PHE A 456 0.77 9.04 -0.63
C PHE A 456 1.31 8.63 -2.01
N LEU A 457 1.85 7.41 -2.17
CA LEU A 457 2.55 7.04 -3.41
C LEU A 457 2.02 5.76 -4.06
N HIS A 458 1.37 4.88 -3.31
CA HIS A 458 0.89 3.60 -3.81
C HIS A 458 -0.62 3.64 -4.08
N PHE A 459 -1.06 2.79 -5.00
CA PHE A 459 -2.45 2.38 -5.02
C PHE A 459 -2.65 1.36 -3.91
N GLU A 460 -3.60 1.62 -3.03
CA GLU A 460 -3.90 0.78 -1.87
C GLU A 460 -5.37 0.43 -1.83
N CYS A 461 -5.75 -0.54 -1.00
CA CYS A 461 -7.15 -0.86 -0.75
C CYS A 461 -7.36 -1.33 0.68
N GLY A 462 -8.60 -1.18 1.15
CA GLY A 462 -9.03 -1.66 2.44
C GLY A 462 -10.52 -1.94 2.45
N VAL A 463 -10.97 -2.58 3.50
CA VAL A 463 -12.38 -2.74 3.84
C VAL A 463 -12.60 -2.17 5.22
N LEU A 464 -13.45 -1.15 5.30
CA LEU A 464 -13.96 -0.64 6.55
C LEU A 464 -15.16 -1.50 6.97
N LEU A 465 -15.08 -2.06 8.17
CA LEU A 465 -16.13 -2.83 8.83
C LEU A 465 -16.69 -1.98 9.99
N LEU A 466 -17.99 -1.73 9.99
CA LEU A 466 -18.64 -0.96 11.05
C LEU A 466 -19.76 -1.78 11.69
N GLN A 467 -19.72 -1.90 13.03
CA GLN A 467 -20.69 -2.67 13.82
C GLN A 467 -20.88 -4.09 13.27
N ASN A 468 -19.79 -4.71 12.79
CA ASN A 468 -19.74 -6.01 12.15
C ASN A 468 -19.09 -7.03 13.10
N SER A 469 -19.55 -8.28 13.11
CA SER A 469 -19.02 -9.34 13.99
C SER A 469 -17.52 -9.59 13.78
N GLN A 470 -16.98 -9.33 12.59
CA GLN A 470 -15.57 -9.54 12.27
C GLN A 470 -14.65 -8.48 12.92
N VAL A 471 -15.20 -7.37 13.39
CA VAL A 471 -14.47 -6.41 14.26
C VAL A 471 -13.98 -7.12 15.52
N LEU A 472 -14.85 -7.93 16.14
CA LEU A 472 -14.49 -8.72 17.31
C LEU A 472 -13.46 -9.82 17.01
N ALA A 473 -13.57 -10.45 15.83
CA ALA A 473 -12.62 -11.46 15.40
C ALA A 473 -11.19 -10.89 15.24
N LEU A 474 -11.05 -9.69 14.66
CA LEU A 474 -9.78 -8.98 14.58
C LEU A 474 -9.27 -8.55 15.96
N ARG A 475 -10.12 -7.98 16.81
CA ARG A 475 -9.76 -7.62 18.19
C ARG A 475 -9.17 -8.84 18.92
N ASP A 476 -9.86 -9.96 18.84
CA ASP A 476 -9.45 -11.19 19.54
C ASP A 476 -8.16 -11.77 18.95
N ASP A 477 -7.92 -11.60 17.65
CA ASP A 477 -6.62 -11.95 17.04
C ASP A 477 -5.50 -11.07 17.61
N VAL A 478 -5.71 -9.75 17.71
CA VAL A 478 -4.72 -8.87 18.36
C VAL A 478 -4.45 -9.31 19.78
N ARG A 479 -5.49 -9.55 20.58
CA ARG A 479 -5.35 -9.99 21.98
C ARG A 479 -4.61 -11.32 22.12
N ARG A 480 -4.80 -12.28 21.20
CA ARG A 480 -4.05 -13.54 21.15
C ARG A 480 -2.60 -13.37 20.69
N THR A 481 -2.31 -12.34 19.91
CA THR A 481 -0.97 -12.07 19.40
C THR A 481 -0.09 -11.33 20.43
N LEU A 482 -0.66 -10.44 21.23
CA LEU A 482 0.07 -9.64 22.21
C LEU A 482 0.95 -10.46 23.17
N PRO A 483 0.51 -11.62 23.74
CA PRO A 483 1.38 -12.46 24.57
C PRO A 483 2.61 -13.02 23.86
N GLN A 484 2.61 -13.03 22.52
CA GLN A 484 3.73 -13.48 21.68
C GLN A 484 4.68 -12.33 21.32
N CYS A 485 4.43 -11.13 21.83
CA CYS A 485 5.19 -9.93 21.51
C CYS A 485 6.03 -9.48 22.70
N ARG A 486 7.13 -8.83 22.41
CA ARG A 486 7.89 -8.05 23.38
C ARG A 486 7.32 -6.64 23.47
N GLU A 487 6.87 -6.21 24.63
CA GLU A 487 6.48 -4.81 24.84
C GLU A 487 7.74 -3.94 24.93
N VAL A 488 7.78 -2.89 24.10
CA VAL A 488 8.92 -1.98 24.01
C VAL A 488 8.82 -0.92 25.11
N GLN A 489 9.93 -0.68 25.82
CA GLN A 489 10.03 0.32 26.87
C GLN A 489 10.82 1.54 26.40
N CYS A 490 10.61 2.70 27.04
CA CYS A 490 11.38 3.91 26.74
C CYS A 490 12.91 3.71 26.83
N ALA A 491 13.36 2.80 27.70
CA ALA A 491 14.77 2.44 27.85
C ALA A 491 15.36 1.79 26.60
N ASP A 492 14.55 0.99 25.87
CA ASP A 492 14.94 0.30 24.63
C ASP A 492 15.18 1.26 23.45
N CYS A 493 14.68 2.49 23.57
CA CYS A 493 14.76 3.51 22.51
C CYS A 493 15.97 4.46 22.69
N ARG A 494 16.81 4.23 23.72
CA ARG A 494 17.97 5.09 23.94
C ARG A 494 19.05 4.78 22.92
N THR A 495 19.45 5.82 22.18
CA THR A 495 20.57 5.76 21.22
C THR A 495 21.64 6.76 21.62
N GLY A 496 22.92 6.45 21.37
CA GLY A 496 24.02 7.42 21.54
C GLY A 496 23.91 8.57 20.52
N LEU A 497 24.76 9.58 20.68
CA LEU A 497 24.71 10.79 19.84
C LEU A 497 24.73 10.49 18.33
N ALA A 498 25.63 9.61 17.88
CA ALA A 498 25.69 9.20 16.47
C ALA A 498 24.41 8.48 16.01
N GLY A 499 23.79 7.68 16.90
CA GLY A 499 22.52 7.04 16.63
C GLY A 499 21.38 8.04 16.45
N THR A 500 21.31 9.04 17.32
CA THR A 500 20.30 10.12 17.25
C THR A 500 20.44 10.93 15.97
N VAL A 501 21.66 11.26 15.55
CA VAL A 501 21.89 11.96 14.27
C VAL A 501 21.43 11.11 13.09
N LEU A 502 21.79 9.83 13.07
CA LEU A 502 21.35 8.92 12.00
C LEU A 502 19.81 8.78 11.95
N ASP A 503 19.16 8.64 13.11
CA ASP A 503 17.70 8.55 13.20
C ASP A 503 17.02 9.84 12.71
N SER A 504 17.61 11.00 12.99
CA SER A 504 17.13 12.30 12.48
C SER A 504 17.26 12.40 10.96
N VAL A 505 18.37 11.94 10.39
CA VAL A 505 18.57 11.88 8.93
C VAL A 505 17.57 10.90 8.29
N LEU A 506 17.35 9.73 8.89
CA LEU A 506 16.37 8.76 8.38
C LEU A 506 14.95 9.33 8.41
N ARG A 507 14.56 10.04 9.47
CA ARG A 507 13.25 10.72 9.55
C ARG A 507 13.11 11.82 8.50
N LEU A 508 14.16 12.59 8.24
CA LEU A 508 14.16 13.60 7.18
C LEU A 508 13.96 12.98 5.80
N LEU A 509 14.51 11.79 5.58
CA LEU A 509 14.41 11.04 4.30
C LEU A 509 13.18 10.13 4.23
N SER A 510 12.45 9.95 5.33
CA SER A 510 11.31 9.01 5.39
C SER A 510 10.25 9.21 4.30
N PRO A 511 9.91 10.45 3.87
CA PRO A 511 8.94 10.64 2.78
C PRO A 511 9.47 10.19 1.40
N LEU A 512 10.76 9.89 1.30
CA LEU A 512 11.42 9.42 0.07
C LEU A 512 11.69 7.91 0.08
N MET A 513 11.50 7.25 1.23
CA MET A 513 11.85 5.83 1.48
C MET A 513 10.67 4.84 1.24
#